data_06bf2252c79a9d79e8c90e704dcc3b0d
#
_entry.id   06bf2252c79a9d79e8c90e704dcc3b0d
#
_cell.length_a   1.000
_cell.length_b   1.000
_cell.length_c   1.000
_cell.angle_alpha   90.00
_cell.angle_beta   90.00
_cell.angle_gamma   90.00
#
_symmetry.space_group_name_H-M   'P 1'
#
loop_
_entity.id
_entity.type
_entity.pdbx_description
1 polymer ?
#
loop_
_entity_poly.entity_id
_entity_poly.type
_entity_poly.pdbx_seq_one_letter_code
_entity_poly.pdbx_strand_id
1 'polypeptide(L)'
;MTQTFIKIGATSYDAADYTIPAERTFRGAWEADPNAGIISVDMAAARDIWRDKIRQARVEPLAALDTAFMKAQETGADTTQIVADKQALRDAPAHADIDAATTPEELAAVQPAGLTVV
;
A
#
# COMPACT_ATOMS: atom_id res chain seq x y z
N MET A 1 -32.01 -13.10 -9.58
CA MET A 1 -30.55 -12.94 -9.48
C MET A 1 -30.19 -11.47 -9.48
N THR A 2 -29.37 -11.07 -8.55
CA THR A 2 -28.91 -9.68 -8.46
C THR A 2 -27.70 -9.50 -9.37
N GLN A 3 -27.76 -8.57 -10.32
CA GLN A 3 -26.61 -8.18 -11.12
C GLN A 3 -25.64 -7.36 -10.28
N THR A 4 -24.36 -7.68 -10.38
CA THR A 4 -23.28 -6.91 -9.74
C THR A 4 -22.48 -6.21 -10.83
N PHE A 5 -22.31 -4.91 -10.69
CA PHE A 5 -21.52 -4.10 -11.62
C PHE A 5 -20.21 -3.65 -10.96
N ILE A 6 -19.18 -3.60 -11.78
CA ILE A 6 -17.87 -3.08 -11.41
C ILE A 6 -17.66 -1.77 -12.12
N LYS A 7 -17.43 -0.70 -11.37
CA LYS A 7 -17.18 0.61 -11.94
C LYS A 7 -15.69 0.88 -12.00
N ILE A 8 -15.17 1.10 -13.20
CA ILE A 8 -13.79 1.48 -13.45
C ILE A 8 -13.81 2.82 -14.18
N GLY A 9 -13.32 3.88 -13.50
CA GLY A 9 -13.49 5.23 -14.02
C GLY A 9 -14.96 5.61 -14.14
N ALA A 10 -15.38 6.01 -15.33
CA ALA A 10 -16.76 6.38 -15.64
C ALA A 10 -17.59 5.21 -16.24
N THR A 11 -16.98 4.03 -16.45
CA THR A 11 -17.61 2.89 -17.10
C THR A 11 -17.96 1.81 -16.10
N SER A 12 -19.17 1.25 -16.22
CA SER A 12 -19.63 0.11 -15.43
C SER A 12 -19.61 -1.16 -16.27
N TYR A 13 -19.12 -2.25 -15.67
CA TYR A 13 -19.02 -3.57 -16.29
C TYR A 13 -19.81 -4.59 -15.48
N ASP A 14 -20.52 -5.50 -16.16
CA ASP A 14 -21.21 -6.58 -15.46
C ASP A 14 -20.20 -7.61 -14.94
N ALA A 15 -20.18 -7.82 -13.64
CA ALA A 15 -19.24 -8.75 -12.99
C ALA A 15 -19.39 -10.19 -13.51
N ALA A 16 -20.56 -10.58 -14.00
CA ALA A 16 -20.79 -11.91 -14.56
C ALA A 16 -20.01 -12.17 -15.84
N ASP A 17 -19.63 -11.11 -16.58
CA ASP A 17 -18.95 -11.19 -17.86
C ASP A 17 -17.42 -11.15 -17.72
N TYR A 18 -16.89 -11.01 -16.50
CA TYR A 18 -15.47 -10.76 -16.28
C TYR A 18 -14.87 -11.69 -15.22
N THR A 19 -13.61 -12.07 -15.44
CA THR A 19 -12.76 -12.65 -14.40
C THR A 19 -12.18 -11.49 -13.58
N ILE A 20 -12.38 -11.52 -12.27
CA ILE A 20 -12.07 -10.42 -11.35
C ILE A 20 -10.87 -10.80 -10.50
N PRO A 21 -9.92 -9.85 -10.23
CA PRO A 21 -8.81 -10.12 -9.32
C PRO A 21 -9.31 -10.51 -7.92
N ALA A 22 -8.68 -11.52 -7.33
CA ALA A 22 -9.00 -11.97 -5.97
C ALA A 22 -8.60 -10.93 -4.92
N GLU A 23 -7.48 -10.24 -5.13
CA GLU A 23 -7.01 -9.19 -4.24
C GLU A 23 -7.71 -7.88 -4.56
N ARG A 24 -8.49 -7.38 -3.59
CA ARG A 24 -9.31 -6.17 -3.79
C ARG A 24 -8.70 -4.89 -3.27
N THR A 25 -7.53 -4.98 -2.63
CA THR A 25 -6.82 -3.81 -2.07
C THR A 25 -6.53 -2.75 -3.12
N PHE A 26 -6.29 -3.17 -4.36
CA PHE A 26 -5.89 -2.29 -5.45
C PHE A 26 -7.00 -2.02 -6.46
N ARG A 27 -8.25 -1.94 -6.01
CA ARG A 27 -9.39 -1.68 -6.90
C ARG A 27 -9.22 -0.40 -7.73
N GLY A 28 -8.56 0.62 -7.17
CA GLY A 28 -8.25 1.85 -7.90
C GLY A 28 -7.28 1.68 -9.07
N ALA A 29 -6.61 0.52 -9.17
CA ALA A 29 -5.70 0.18 -10.26
C ALA A 29 -6.27 -0.87 -11.21
N TRP A 30 -7.55 -1.22 -11.08
CA TRP A 30 -8.19 -2.21 -11.95
C TRP A 30 -8.40 -1.66 -13.35
N GLU A 31 -8.11 -2.52 -14.34
CA GLU A 31 -8.34 -2.26 -15.76
C GLU A 31 -9.19 -3.36 -16.35
N ALA A 32 -10.11 -3.01 -17.24
CA ALA A 32 -10.96 -3.97 -17.93
C ALA A 32 -10.45 -4.22 -19.35
N ASP A 33 -10.40 -5.50 -19.75
CA ASP A 33 -10.23 -5.92 -21.12
C ASP A 33 -11.54 -6.55 -21.61
N PRO A 34 -12.40 -5.80 -22.30
CA PRO A 34 -13.70 -6.32 -22.79
C PRO A 34 -13.55 -7.46 -23.79
N ASN A 35 -12.47 -7.50 -24.56
CA ASN A 35 -12.26 -8.54 -25.56
C ASN A 35 -11.92 -9.89 -24.92
N ALA A 36 -11.16 -9.88 -23.81
CA ALA A 36 -10.80 -11.10 -23.10
C ALA A 36 -11.72 -11.44 -21.94
N GLY A 37 -12.62 -10.52 -21.54
CA GLY A 37 -13.49 -10.70 -20.37
C GLY A 37 -12.70 -10.76 -19.06
N ILE A 38 -11.64 -9.99 -18.95
CA ILE A 38 -10.74 -10.00 -17.80
C ILE A 38 -10.64 -8.59 -17.21
N ILE A 39 -10.71 -8.51 -15.88
CA ILE A 39 -10.29 -7.33 -15.13
C ILE A 39 -8.95 -7.65 -14.51
N SER A 40 -7.96 -6.85 -14.81
CA SER A 40 -6.59 -6.99 -14.32
C SER A 40 -6.17 -5.81 -13.47
N VAL A 41 -5.02 -5.92 -12.83
CA VAL A 41 -4.45 -4.87 -12.00
C VAL A 41 -3.29 -4.23 -12.76
N ASP A 42 -3.36 -2.90 -12.95
CA ASP A 42 -2.20 -2.12 -13.40
C ASP A 42 -1.20 -2.05 -12.24
N MET A 43 -0.11 -2.79 -12.34
CA MET A 43 0.87 -2.90 -11.27
C MET A 43 1.58 -1.57 -10.97
N ALA A 44 1.81 -0.73 -11.98
CA ALA A 44 2.40 0.60 -11.74
C ALA A 44 1.49 1.46 -10.88
N ALA A 45 0.19 1.50 -11.19
CA ALA A 45 -0.79 2.22 -10.39
C ALA A 45 -0.99 1.59 -9.01
N ALA A 46 -0.96 0.26 -8.92
CA ALA A 46 -1.07 -0.45 -7.66
C ALA A 46 0.11 -0.14 -6.72
N ARG A 47 1.33 -0.06 -7.25
CA ARG A 47 2.51 0.33 -6.46
C ARG A 47 2.36 1.73 -5.88
N ASP A 48 1.83 2.67 -6.66
CA ASP A 48 1.58 4.03 -6.18
C ASP A 48 0.53 4.05 -5.07
N ILE A 49 -0.54 3.26 -5.21
CA ILE A 49 -1.55 3.09 -4.15
C ILE A 49 -0.91 2.54 -2.88
N TRP A 50 -0.04 1.53 -3.00
CA TRP A 50 0.62 0.93 -1.85
C TRP A 50 1.57 1.90 -1.16
N ARG A 51 2.34 2.67 -1.93
CA ARG A 51 3.21 3.73 -1.39
C ARG A 51 2.41 4.78 -0.62
N ASP A 52 1.26 5.19 -1.12
CA ASP A 52 0.40 6.14 -0.42
C ASP A 52 -0.16 5.56 0.88
N LYS A 53 -0.55 4.29 0.87
CA LYS A 53 -0.97 3.59 2.10
C LYS A 53 0.15 3.53 3.14
N ILE A 54 1.38 3.30 2.71
CA ILE A 54 2.56 3.33 3.59
C ILE A 54 2.76 4.73 4.16
N ARG A 55 2.66 5.77 3.34
CA ARG A 55 2.79 7.17 3.80
C ARG A 55 1.75 7.51 4.85
N GLN A 56 0.52 7.04 4.69
CA GLN A 56 -0.54 7.23 5.68
C GLN A 56 -0.27 6.42 6.95
N ALA A 57 0.14 5.18 6.81
CA ALA A 57 0.38 4.29 7.93
C ALA A 57 1.55 4.75 8.83
N ARG A 58 2.55 5.43 8.27
CA ARG A 58 3.73 5.87 9.04
C ARG A 58 3.52 7.14 9.87
N VAL A 59 2.42 7.86 9.67
CA VAL A 59 2.17 9.14 10.34
C VAL A 59 2.19 8.99 11.86
N GLU A 60 1.43 8.06 12.41
CA GLU A 60 1.37 7.83 13.86
C GLU A 60 2.68 7.31 14.45
N PRO A 61 3.30 6.27 13.86
CA PRO A 61 4.60 5.80 14.37
C PRO A 61 5.69 6.87 14.34
N LEU A 62 5.74 7.70 13.29
CA LEU A 62 6.71 8.81 13.23
C LEU A 62 6.46 9.83 14.33
N ALA A 63 5.21 10.20 14.59
CA ALA A 63 4.85 11.13 15.65
C ALA A 63 5.25 10.57 17.03
N ALA A 64 5.04 9.28 17.25
CA ALA A 64 5.44 8.62 18.50
C ALA A 64 6.97 8.62 18.67
N LEU A 65 7.73 8.40 17.61
CA LEU A 65 9.18 8.44 17.63
C LEU A 65 9.72 9.86 17.83
N ASP A 66 9.06 10.88 17.28
CA ASP A 66 9.42 12.28 17.55
C ASP A 66 9.27 12.62 19.03
N THR A 67 8.18 12.17 19.66
CA THR A 67 7.98 12.34 21.10
C THR A 67 9.04 11.59 21.91
N ALA A 68 9.34 10.35 21.54
CA ALA A 68 10.38 9.54 22.19
C ALA A 68 11.76 10.19 22.07
N PHE A 69 12.07 10.78 20.91
CA PHE A 69 13.32 11.49 20.68
C PHE A 69 13.46 12.69 21.63
N MET A 70 12.42 13.50 21.75
CA MET A 70 12.41 14.66 22.64
C MET A 70 12.60 14.25 24.10
N LYS A 71 11.91 13.21 24.55
CA LYS A 71 12.06 12.68 25.91
C LYS A 71 13.46 12.15 26.18
N ALA A 72 14.04 11.44 25.21
CA ALA A 72 15.39 10.91 25.32
C ALA A 72 16.43 12.06 25.45
N GLN A 73 16.26 13.13 24.66
CA GLN A 73 17.13 14.31 24.76
C GLN A 73 17.02 15.00 26.14
N GLU A 74 15.83 15.14 26.66
CA GLU A 74 15.59 15.75 27.97
C GLU A 74 16.24 14.97 29.10
N THR A 75 16.31 13.65 28.99
CA THR A 75 16.87 12.77 30.01
C THR A 75 18.32 12.40 29.74
N GLY A 76 18.89 12.82 28.61
CA GLY A 76 20.26 12.44 28.20
C GLY A 76 20.39 10.98 27.76
N ALA A 77 19.29 10.32 27.40
CA ALA A 77 19.32 8.95 26.93
C ALA A 77 19.82 8.85 25.47
N ASP A 78 20.33 7.65 25.10
CA ASP A 78 20.81 7.38 23.75
C ASP A 78 19.64 7.44 22.73
N THR A 79 19.81 8.19 21.65
CA THR A 79 18.83 8.38 20.59
C THR A 79 19.12 7.57 19.33
N THR A 80 20.18 6.78 19.30
CA THR A 80 20.64 6.08 18.08
C THR A 80 19.57 5.18 17.49
N GLN A 81 18.90 4.37 18.30
CA GLN A 81 17.84 3.47 17.83
C GLN A 81 16.62 4.24 17.35
N ILE A 82 16.25 5.32 18.05
CA ILE A 82 15.10 6.16 17.66
C ILE A 82 15.35 6.79 16.28
N VAL A 83 16.54 7.31 16.05
CA VAL A 83 16.93 7.90 14.76
C VAL A 83 16.90 6.86 13.66
N ALA A 84 17.41 5.65 13.91
CA ALA A 84 17.38 4.55 12.93
C ALA A 84 15.95 4.14 12.59
N ASP A 85 15.08 4.04 13.59
CA ASP A 85 13.67 3.68 13.39
C ASP A 85 12.92 4.76 12.59
N LYS A 86 13.17 6.03 12.87
CA LYS A 86 12.62 7.15 12.11
C LYS A 86 13.06 7.11 10.65
N GLN A 87 14.33 6.83 10.40
CA GLN A 87 14.86 6.74 9.03
C GLN A 87 14.23 5.58 8.27
N ALA A 88 14.06 4.43 8.91
CA ALA A 88 13.40 3.28 8.31
C ALA A 88 11.96 3.61 7.87
N LEU A 89 11.21 4.36 8.69
CA LEU A 89 9.86 4.79 8.34
C LEU A 89 9.84 5.82 7.20
N ARG A 90 10.82 6.73 7.16
CA ARG A 90 10.94 7.69 6.05
C ARG A 90 11.23 6.98 4.73
N ASP A 91 12.03 5.91 4.75
CA ASP A 91 12.43 5.16 3.57
C ASP A 91 11.38 4.11 3.16
N ALA A 92 10.39 3.82 4.01
CA ALA A 92 9.41 2.76 3.77
C ALA A 92 8.69 2.84 2.41
N PRO A 93 8.26 4.02 1.90
CA PRO A 93 7.67 4.11 0.57
C PRO A 93 8.62 3.76 -0.58
N ALA A 94 9.92 3.81 -0.35
CA ALA A 94 10.95 3.44 -1.33
C ALA A 94 11.43 1.99 -1.16
N HIS A 95 10.72 1.15 -0.41
CA HIS A 95 11.09 -0.24 -0.16
C HIS A 95 11.25 -1.01 -1.48
N ALA A 96 12.40 -1.69 -1.64
CA ALA A 96 12.74 -2.37 -2.91
C ALA A 96 11.73 -3.47 -3.28
N ASP A 97 11.10 -4.12 -2.32
CA ASP A 97 10.14 -5.19 -2.56
C ASP A 97 8.87 -4.68 -3.26
N ILE A 98 8.56 -3.38 -3.16
CA ILE A 98 7.42 -2.79 -3.87
C ILE A 98 7.65 -2.88 -5.39
N ASP A 99 8.83 -2.52 -5.85
CA ASP A 99 9.16 -2.60 -7.28
C ASP A 99 9.39 -4.04 -7.75
N ALA A 100 9.80 -4.93 -6.85
CA ALA A 100 10.02 -6.35 -7.14
C ALA A 100 8.72 -7.15 -7.22
N ALA A 101 7.63 -6.67 -6.63
CA ALA A 101 6.34 -7.35 -6.65
C ALA A 101 5.76 -7.37 -8.08
N THR A 102 5.37 -8.55 -8.54
CA THR A 102 4.80 -8.75 -9.89
C THR A 102 3.32 -9.06 -9.87
N THR A 103 2.75 -9.35 -8.70
CA THR A 103 1.33 -9.62 -8.51
C THR A 103 0.75 -8.75 -7.40
N PRO A 104 -0.59 -8.50 -7.40
CA PRO A 104 -1.23 -7.76 -6.32
C PRO A 104 -1.03 -8.41 -4.95
N GLU A 105 -1.02 -9.74 -4.90
CA GLU A 105 -0.82 -10.50 -3.67
C GLU A 105 0.59 -10.30 -3.12
N GLU A 106 1.61 -10.36 -3.99
CA GLU A 106 3.00 -10.07 -3.60
C GLU A 106 3.15 -8.65 -3.07
N LEU A 107 2.51 -7.69 -3.74
CA LEU A 107 2.57 -6.28 -3.34
C LEU A 107 1.91 -6.06 -1.97
N ALA A 108 0.74 -6.63 -1.74
CA ALA A 108 0.05 -6.54 -0.46
C ALA A 108 0.82 -7.21 0.69
N ALA A 109 1.73 -8.14 0.36
CA ALA A 109 2.59 -8.79 1.34
C ALA A 109 3.81 -7.95 1.75
N VAL A 110 4.07 -6.83 1.05
CA VAL A 110 5.17 -5.93 1.40
C VAL A 110 4.79 -5.12 2.63
N GLN A 111 5.35 -5.50 3.77
CA GLN A 111 5.09 -4.86 5.06
C GLN A 111 6.41 -4.29 5.60
N PRO A 112 6.69 -2.99 5.39
CA PRO A 112 7.90 -2.38 5.90
C PRO A 112 8.00 -2.50 7.41
N ALA A 113 9.23 -2.60 7.95
CA ALA A 113 9.46 -2.76 9.37
C ALA A 113 8.80 -1.66 10.19
N GLY A 114 8.10 -2.04 11.25
CA GLY A 114 7.38 -1.12 12.13
C GLY A 114 6.03 -0.65 11.61
N LEU A 115 5.56 -1.18 10.48
CA LEU A 115 4.27 -0.83 9.89
C LEU A 115 3.37 -2.04 9.69
N THR A 116 2.07 -1.81 9.83
CA THR A 116 1.03 -2.73 9.34
C THR A 116 0.21 -1.96 8.31
N VAL A 117 0.30 -2.37 7.06
CA VAL A 117 -0.38 -1.72 5.93
C VAL A 117 -1.51 -2.62 5.43
N VAL A 118 -2.69 -2.03 5.29
CA VAL A 118 -3.89 -2.77 4.86
C VAL A 118 -4.58 -2.11 3.68
#